data_d99c9c22ea368a6b326a6777f467f2d7
#
_entry.id   d99c9c22ea368a6b326a6777f467f2d7
#
_cell.length_a   1.000
_cell.length_b   1.000
_cell.length_c   1.000
_cell.angle_alpha   90.00
_cell.angle_beta   90.00
_cell.angle_gamma   90.00
#
_symmetry.space_group_name_H-M   'P 1'
#
loop_
_entity.id
_entity.type
_entity.pdbx_description
1 polymer ?
#
loop_
_entity_poly.entity_id
_entity_poly.type
_entity_poly.pdbx_seq_one_letter_code
_entity_poly.pdbx_strand_id
1 'polypeptide(L)'
;MKDRYSVFGPEPRFPSDMLRAILVSVEFKITSYTRFAADLKENYLHAIISGFSVGDTPGVGTFYDFHRRLWLSPDKNLSNPVHLPKEKPQKSKGKEEKAPPVEKLTVDDLFRQFEKNPPDDMAPSSKLWEIFNTFFLQHSAKRGLISLKSLALAGDGTPVYTSAQERKTRTCNCLENGIRDCKYNRIYHQPDCDIGWDSHCNRYYFGYDLYMLTASDSENDLPVFPFLSPASRHDSHGFLYNWFSMKKMLPDAIVTKLLLDSAHDAMPYYDYCNTNNITPFIDLNWKCFCRGQALELHPQLINRRLATPCTNYDTV
;
A
#
# COMPACT_ATOMS: atom_id res chain seq x y z
N MET A 1 12.10 0.97 19.18
CA MET A 1 12.36 -0.48 18.96
C MET A 1 12.77 -1.22 20.23
N LYS A 2 13.64 -0.66 21.09
CA LYS A 2 14.06 -1.33 22.35
C LYS A 2 12.88 -1.70 23.26
N ASP A 3 11.87 -0.87 23.29
CA ASP A 3 10.58 -1.05 23.99
C ASP A 3 9.77 -2.29 23.56
N ARG A 4 10.11 -2.87 22.43
CA ARG A 4 9.44 -4.07 21.86
C ARG A 4 10.12 -5.39 22.24
N TYR A 5 11.19 -5.33 23.01
CA TYR A 5 11.89 -6.50 23.52
C TYR A 5 11.57 -6.70 25.00
N SER A 6 11.51 -7.97 25.42
CA SER A 6 11.33 -8.30 26.82
C SER A 6 12.53 -7.80 27.66
N VAL A 7 12.26 -7.35 28.86
CA VAL A 7 13.31 -7.01 29.84
C VAL A 7 14.01 -8.29 30.36
N PHE A 8 13.34 -9.42 30.24
CA PHE A 8 13.85 -10.72 30.66
C PHE A 8 14.25 -11.57 29.45
N GLY A 9 15.38 -12.24 29.54
CA GLY A 9 15.88 -13.13 28.51
C GLY A 9 17.24 -12.71 27.95
N PRO A 10 17.74 -13.40 26.91
CA PRO A 10 19.00 -13.03 26.27
C PRO A 10 18.94 -11.64 25.66
N GLU A 11 20.05 -10.93 25.71
CA GLU A 11 20.16 -9.58 25.16
C GLU A 11 19.83 -9.62 23.65
N PRO A 12 18.89 -8.77 23.19
CA PRO A 12 18.53 -8.74 21.80
C PRO A 12 19.66 -8.13 20.96
N ARG A 13 19.83 -8.61 19.74
CA ARG A 13 20.71 -7.97 18.77
C ARG A 13 20.26 -6.54 18.48
N PHE A 14 21.20 -5.65 18.18
CA PHE A 14 20.89 -4.26 17.88
C PHE A 14 19.93 -4.16 16.69
N PRO A 15 18.80 -3.47 16.86
CA PRO A 15 17.84 -3.29 15.77
C PRO A 15 18.43 -2.64 14.51
N SER A 16 19.45 -1.78 14.68
CA SER A 16 20.19 -1.17 13.57
C SER A 16 20.92 -2.17 12.71
N ASP A 17 21.55 -3.16 13.34
CA ASP A 17 22.31 -4.18 12.64
C ASP A 17 21.39 -5.19 11.96
N MET A 18 20.28 -5.54 12.61
CA MET A 18 19.22 -6.34 12.02
C MET A 18 18.60 -5.68 10.79
N LEU A 19 18.33 -4.36 10.86
CA LEU A 19 17.83 -3.61 9.71
C LEU A 19 18.86 -3.56 8.58
N ARG A 20 20.12 -3.28 8.92
CA ARG A 20 21.23 -3.25 7.95
C ARG A 20 21.40 -4.61 7.26
N ALA A 21 21.26 -5.69 8.00
CA ALA A 21 21.30 -7.04 7.45
C ALA A 21 20.17 -7.28 6.45
N ILE A 22 18.95 -6.80 6.73
CA ILE A 22 17.84 -6.89 5.78
C ILE A 22 18.18 -6.12 4.49
N LEU A 23 18.70 -4.89 4.60
CA LEU A 23 19.11 -4.12 3.42
C LEU A 23 20.21 -4.83 2.62
N VAL A 24 21.18 -5.44 3.29
CA VAL A 24 22.21 -6.27 2.65
C VAL A 24 21.56 -7.44 1.92
N SER A 25 20.60 -8.14 2.52
CA SER A 25 19.91 -9.25 1.85
C SER A 25 19.16 -8.83 0.60
N VAL A 26 18.56 -7.62 0.60
CA VAL A 26 17.88 -7.05 -0.57
C VAL A 26 18.88 -6.69 -1.67
N GLU A 27 19.98 -6.03 -1.32
CA GLU A 27 21.03 -5.62 -2.27
C GLU A 27 21.63 -6.84 -2.99
N PHE A 28 21.92 -7.89 -2.24
CA PHE A 28 22.46 -9.14 -2.81
C PHE A 28 21.40 -10.11 -3.32
N LYS A 29 20.11 -9.68 -3.35
CA LYS A 29 18.98 -10.47 -3.88
C LYS A 29 18.80 -11.83 -3.19
N ILE A 30 19.13 -11.92 -1.91
CA ILE A 30 18.95 -13.12 -1.11
C ILE A 30 17.58 -13.06 -0.42
N THR A 31 16.55 -13.58 -1.06
CA THR A 31 15.16 -13.46 -0.62
C THR A 31 14.75 -14.40 0.51
N SER A 32 15.57 -15.42 0.83
CA SER A 32 15.29 -16.42 1.87
C SER A 32 16.14 -16.17 3.11
N TYR A 33 15.52 -15.97 4.27
CA TYR A 33 16.25 -15.83 5.53
C TYR A 33 17.04 -17.07 5.92
N THR A 34 16.61 -18.27 5.50
CA THR A 34 17.40 -19.49 5.71
C THR A 34 18.71 -19.43 4.94
N ARG A 35 18.65 -19.03 3.67
CA ARG A 35 19.85 -18.86 2.84
C ARG A 35 20.71 -17.69 3.34
N PHE A 36 20.07 -16.57 3.73
CA PHE A 36 20.81 -15.40 4.20
C PHE A 36 21.50 -15.65 5.54
N ALA A 37 20.88 -16.37 6.48
CA ALA A 37 21.52 -16.74 7.74
C ALA A 37 22.69 -17.72 7.54
N ALA A 38 22.66 -18.55 6.51
CA ALA A 38 23.80 -19.38 6.11
C ALA A 38 24.90 -18.52 5.46
N ASP A 39 24.53 -17.64 4.54
CA ASP A 39 25.44 -16.71 3.88
C ASP A 39 26.21 -15.84 4.87
N LEU A 40 25.55 -15.29 5.88
CA LEU A 40 26.20 -14.51 6.94
C LEU A 40 27.26 -15.29 7.76
N LYS A 41 27.15 -16.62 7.81
CA LYS A 41 28.15 -17.47 8.48
C LYS A 41 29.35 -17.74 7.59
N GLU A 42 29.13 -17.85 6.30
CA GLU A 42 30.14 -18.23 5.32
C GLU A 42 30.84 -16.99 4.73
N ASN A 43 30.08 -15.92 4.51
CA ASN A 43 30.56 -14.67 3.93
C ASN A 43 30.78 -13.61 5.02
N TYR A 44 32.03 -13.51 5.49
CA TYR A 44 32.41 -12.56 6.54
C TYR A 44 32.18 -11.11 6.15
N LEU A 45 32.29 -10.77 4.88
CA LEU A 45 32.04 -9.40 4.41
C LEU A 45 30.59 -9.02 4.63
N HIS A 46 29.65 -9.88 4.28
CA HIS A 46 28.21 -9.62 4.51
C HIS A 46 27.89 -9.50 6.01
N ALA A 47 28.53 -10.32 6.86
CA ALA A 47 28.36 -10.21 8.30
C ALA A 47 28.87 -8.84 8.83
N ILE A 48 30.07 -8.44 8.43
CA ILE A 48 30.69 -7.16 8.86
C ILE A 48 29.89 -5.98 8.36
N ILE A 49 29.48 -5.94 7.08
CA ILE A 49 28.66 -4.86 6.53
C ILE A 49 27.31 -4.77 7.26
N SER A 50 26.75 -5.92 7.66
CA SER A 50 25.52 -5.97 8.45
C SER A 50 25.71 -5.49 9.90
N GLY A 51 26.94 -5.38 10.37
CA GLY A 51 27.28 -4.94 11.73
C GLY A 51 27.48 -6.07 12.72
N PHE A 52 27.62 -7.34 12.24
CA PHE A 52 27.86 -8.50 13.09
C PHE A 52 29.34 -8.84 13.16
N SER A 53 29.76 -9.38 14.30
CA SER A 53 31.08 -9.98 14.45
C SER A 53 31.14 -11.32 13.69
N VAL A 54 32.30 -11.63 13.15
CA VAL A 54 32.55 -12.92 12.50
C VAL A 54 32.31 -14.06 13.50
N GLY A 55 31.48 -15.01 13.11
CA GLY A 55 31.09 -16.15 13.96
C GLY A 55 29.94 -15.88 14.92
N ASP A 56 29.52 -14.61 15.10
CA ASP A 56 28.36 -14.24 15.92
C ASP A 56 27.24 -13.62 15.06
N THR A 57 26.67 -14.39 14.18
CA THR A 57 25.60 -13.97 13.27
C THR A 57 24.24 -14.45 13.73
N PRO A 58 23.14 -13.69 13.40
CA PRO A 58 21.79 -14.07 13.79
C PRO A 58 21.32 -15.35 13.10
N GLY A 59 20.54 -16.15 13.83
CA GLY A 59 19.85 -17.29 13.24
C GLY A 59 18.57 -16.88 12.51
N VAL A 60 18.00 -17.83 11.75
CA VAL A 60 16.76 -17.62 10.97
C VAL A 60 15.61 -17.13 11.84
N GLY A 61 15.42 -17.71 13.04
CA GLY A 61 14.35 -17.30 13.96
C GLY A 61 14.48 -15.84 14.40
N THR A 62 15.72 -15.35 14.57
CA THR A 62 15.99 -13.96 14.95
C THR A 62 15.49 -12.96 13.88
N PHE A 63 15.63 -13.30 12.59
CA PHE A 63 15.08 -12.49 11.48
C PHE A 63 13.55 -12.44 11.51
N TYR A 64 12.90 -13.58 11.66
CA TYR A 64 11.44 -13.64 11.74
C TYR A 64 10.90 -12.86 12.96
N ASP A 65 11.56 -13.00 14.11
CA ASP A 65 11.17 -12.24 15.31
C ASP A 65 11.42 -10.75 15.18
N PHE A 66 12.50 -10.35 14.51
CA PHE A 66 12.76 -8.95 14.21
C PHE A 66 11.68 -8.36 13.29
N HIS A 67 11.33 -9.06 12.19
CA HIS A 67 10.25 -8.64 11.30
C HIS A 67 8.92 -8.48 12.02
N ARG A 68 8.58 -9.43 12.87
CA ARG A 68 7.36 -9.34 13.67
C ARG A 68 7.34 -8.07 14.51
N ARG A 69 8.44 -7.73 15.17
CA ARG A 69 8.57 -6.52 15.98
C ARG A 69 8.61 -5.24 15.15
N LEU A 70 9.12 -5.31 13.94
CA LEU A 70 9.19 -4.18 13.02
C LEU A 70 7.81 -3.84 12.45
N TRP A 71 7.04 -4.85 12.06
CA TRP A 71 5.77 -4.69 11.36
C TRP A 71 4.59 -4.43 12.28
N LEU A 72 4.54 -5.06 13.45
CA LEU A 72 3.38 -4.98 14.31
C LEU A 72 3.42 -3.80 15.29
N SER A 73 2.26 -3.17 15.48
CA SER A 73 2.01 -2.35 16.65
C SER A 73 2.16 -3.20 17.93
N PRO A 74 2.71 -2.65 19.03
CA PRO A 74 2.85 -3.37 20.31
C PRO A 74 1.52 -3.96 20.82
N ASP A 75 0.42 -3.30 20.50
CA ASP A 75 -0.91 -3.63 21.01
C ASP A 75 -1.68 -4.67 20.12
N LYS A 76 -1.12 -5.03 18.98
CA LYS A 76 -1.74 -6.03 18.11
C LYS A 76 -1.01 -7.35 18.22
N ASN A 77 -1.55 -8.24 19.04
CA ASN A 77 -1.17 -9.65 19.01
C ASN A 77 -1.42 -10.20 17.60
N LEU A 78 -0.52 -11.07 17.12
CA LEU A 78 -0.73 -11.94 15.94
C LEU A 78 -1.79 -13.03 16.22
N SER A 79 -2.75 -12.77 17.12
CA SER A 79 -3.91 -13.62 17.25
C SER A 79 -4.65 -13.62 15.92
N ASN A 80 -5.17 -14.77 15.54
CA ASN A 80 -6.01 -14.91 14.36
C ASN A 80 -7.05 -13.78 14.36
N PRO A 81 -7.25 -13.07 13.25
CA PRO A 81 -8.20 -11.98 13.21
C PRO A 81 -9.57 -12.51 13.63
N VAL A 82 -10.21 -11.81 14.58
CA VAL A 82 -11.58 -12.10 14.94
C VAL A 82 -12.45 -11.79 13.73
N HIS A 83 -13.03 -12.83 13.17
CA HIS A 83 -13.90 -12.70 12.03
C HIS A 83 -15.27 -12.26 12.49
N LEU A 84 -15.63 -11.03 12.19
CA LEU A 84 -17.03 -10.64 12.16
C LEU A 84 -17.65 -11.24 10.90
N PRO A 85 -18.75 -12.00 11.02
CA PRO A 85 -19.44 -12.52 9.85
C PRO A 85 -19.85 -11.33 8.97
N LYS A 86 -19.46 -11.34 7.70
CA LYS A 86 -20.04 -10.41 6.74
C LYS A 86 -21.52 -10.70 6.66
N GLU A 87 -22.35 -9.67 6.75
CA GLU A 87 -23.79 -9.79 6.50
C GLU A 87 -23.97 -10.47 5.14
N LYS A 88 -24.79 -11.51 5.12
CA LYS A 88 -25.08 -12.19 3.86
C LYS A 88 -25.81 -11.18 2.96
N PRO A 89 -25.33 -10.94 1.72
CA PRO A 89 -26.10 -10.15 0.79
C PRO A 89 -27.48 -10.79 0.69
N GLN A 90 -28.53 -9.99 0.83
CA GLN A 90 -29.91 -10.48 0.73
C GLN A 90 -30.05 -11.21 -0.60
N LYS A 91 -30.34 -12.50 -0.56
CA LYS A 91 -30.59 -13.25 -1.77
C LYS A 91 -31.88 -12.73 -2.39
N SER A 92 -31.84 -12.43 -3.69
CA SER A 92 -33.04 -12.16 -4.44
C SER A 92 -34.02 -13.34 -4.31
N LYS A 93 -35.25 -13.04 -3.97
CA LYS A 93 -36.30 -14.06 -3.72
C LYS A 93 -36.89 -14.67 -5.01
N GLY A 94 -36.42 -14.30 -6.17
CA GLY A 94 -36.90 -14.81 -7.44
C GLY A 94 -35.97 -14.52 -8.59
N LYS A 95 -36.20 -15.13 -9.76
CA LYS A 95 -35.40 -14.88 -10.99
C LYS A 95 -35.49 -13.43 -11.49
N GLU A 96 -36.50 -12.70 -11.06
CA GLU A 96 -36.79 -11.33 -11.53
C GLU A 96 -36.45 -10.26 -10.47
N GLU A 97 -36.25 -10.63 -9.22
CA GLU A 97 -35.81 -9.68 -8.18
C GLU A 97 -34.30 -9.54 -8.17
N LYS A 98 -33.81 -8.42 -8.66
CA LYS A 98 -32.41 -8.05 -8.49
C LYS A 98 -32.12 -7.81 -7.01
N ALA A 99 -30.99 -8.33 -6.50
CA ALA A 99 -30.53 -7.97 -5.18
C ALA A 99 -30.43 -6.43 -5.08
N PRO A 100 -30.81 -5.82 -3.96
CA PRO A 100 -30.65 -4.38 -3.79
C PRO A 100 -29.19 -4.01 -4.05
N PRO A 101 -28.95 -2.90 -4.75
CA PRO A 101 -27.58 -2.46 -5.02
C PRO A 101 -26.85 -2.27 -3.69
N VAL A 102 -25.67 -2.84 -3.56
CA VAL A 102 -24.79 -2.54 -2.43
C VAL A 102 -24.30 -1.11 -2.64
N GLU A 103 -24.59 -0.23 -1.69
CA GLU A 103 -24.01 1.11 -1.71
C GLU A 103 -22.48 0.98 -1.66
N LYS A 104 -21.83 1.35 -2.73
CA LYS A 104 -20.37 1.44 -2.80
C LYS A 104 -19.99 2.89 -2.52
N LEU A 105 -18.98 3.08 -1.68
CA LEU A 105 -18.40 4.41 -1.47
C LEU A 105 -17.85 4.91 -2.80
N THR A 106 -18.26 6.11 -3.17
CA THR A 106 -17.73 6.78 -4.35
C THR A 106 -16.39 7.45 -4.03
N VAL A 107 -15.63 7.81 -5.06
CA VAL A 107 -14.38 8.58 -4.90
C VAL A 107 -14.67 9.92 -4.19
N ASP A 108 -15.79 10.59 -4.50
CA ASP A 108 -16.21 11.83 -3.86
C ASP A 108 -16.51 11.65 -2.37
N ASP A 109 -17.19 10.56 -1.99
CA ASP A 109 -17.45 10.23 -0.58
C ASP A 109 -16.14 10.02 0.19
N LEU A 110 -15.17 9.35 -0.42
CA LEU A 110 -13.86 9.13 0.17
C LEU A 110 -13.07 10.44 0.35
N PHE A 111 -13.09 11.33 -0.65
CA PHE A 111 -12.48 12.66 -0.51
C PHE A 111 -13.08 13.40 0.70
N ARG A 112 -14.40 13.51 0.77
CA ARG A 112 -15.10 14.20 1.87
C ARG A 112 -14.85 13.56 3.23
N GLN A 113 -14.75 12.22 3.25
CA GLN A 113 -14.46 11.50 4.47
C GLN A 113 -13.04 11.76 4.95
N PHE A 114 -12.05 11.66 4.05
CA PHE A 114 -10.64 11.74 4.41
C PHE A 114 -10.16 13.17 4.64
N GLU A 115 -10.80 14.16 4.07
CA GLU A 115 -10.56 15.57 4.45
C GLU A 115 -10.92 15.85 5.91
N LYS A 116 -11.98 15.21 6.40
CA LYS A 116 -12.41 15.36 7.80
C LYS A 116 -11.63 14.45 8.74
N ASN A 117 -11.44 13.19 8.35
CA ASN A 117 -10.81 12.15 9.13
C ASN A 117 -9.84 11.36 8.26
N PRO A 118 -8.55 11.74 8.20
CA PRO A 118 -7.56 10.99 7.43
C PRO A 118 -7.50 9.52 7.84
N PRO A 119 -7.25 8.61 6.90
CA PRO A 119 -7.20 7.18 7.19
C PRO A 119 -6.10 6.84 8.19
N ASP A 120 -6.34 5.84 9.02
CA ASP A 120 -5.38 5.34 10.01
C ASP A 120 -4.87 3.93 9.68
N ASP A 121 -4.89 3.58 8.40
CA ASP A 121 -4.49 2.26 7.89
C ASP A 121 -2.98 2.00 7.96
N MET A 122 -2.19 3.04 8.27
CA MET A 122 -0.73 2.96 8.34
C MET A 122 -0.18 2.35 9.63
N ALA A 123 -1.03 2.05 10.62
CA ALA A 123 -0.57 1.60 11.93
C ALA A 123 0.41 0.40 11.90
N PRO A 124 0.20 -0.66 11.10
CA PRO A 124 1.15 -1.78 11.03
C PRO A 124 2.50 -1.43 10.42
N SER A 125 2.51 -0.52 9.44
CA SER A 125 3.72 -0.13 8.69
C SER A 125 4.35 1.18 9.19
N SER A 126 3.77 1.82 10.20
CA SER A 126 4.22 3.13 10.69
C SER A 126 5.70 3.18 11.03
N LYS A 127 6.25 2.10 11.62
CA LYS A 127 7.67 2.03 11.97
C LYS A 127 8.57 1.95 10.74
N LEU A 128 8.16 1.22 9.71
CA LEU A 128 8.87 1.20 8.43
C LEU A 128 8.85 2.57 7.76
N TRP A 129 7.70 3.26 7.83
CA TRP A 129 7.59 4.62 7.35
C TRP A 129 8.53 5.58 8.10
N GLU A 130 8.59 5.54 9.42
CA GLU A 130 9.53 6.36 10.20
C GLU A 130 10.99 6.13 9.75
N ILE A 131 11.37 4.88 9.53
CA ILE A 131 12.71 4.52 9.05
C ILE A 131 12.92 5.09 7.62
N PHE A 132 11.98 4.88 6.72
CA PHE A 132 12.06 5.39 5.35
C PHE A 132 12.17 6.91 5.34
N ASN A 133 11.30 7.61 6.05
CA ASN A 133 11.33 9.06 6.16
C ASN A 133 12.68 9.56 6.71
N THR A 134 13.13 8.99 7.82
CA THR A 134 14.34 9.47 8.51
C THR A 134 15.62 9.22 7.72
N PHE A 135 15.78 8.02 7.19
CA PHE A 135 17.05 7.60 6.59
C PHE A 135 17.13 7.75 5.07
N PHE A 136 16.00 7.86 4.38
CA PHE A 136 15.97 7.99 2.92
C PHE A 136 15.41 9.34 2.49
N LEU A 137 14.14 9.61 2.76
CA LEU A 137 13.45 10.79 2.26
C LEU A 137 14.09 12.10 2.73
N GLN A 138 14.29 12.25 4.06
CA GLN A 138 14.91 13.46 4.62
C GLN A 138 16.37 13.63 4.20
N HIS A 139 17.10 12.54 3.96
CA HIS A 139 18.46 12.62 3.41
C HIS A 139 18.47 13.06 1.95
N SER A 140 17.54 12.54 1.14
CA SER A 140 17.37 12.96 -0.25
C SER A 140 17.01 14.44 -0.33
N ALA A 141 16.10 14.91 0.52
CA ALA A 141 15.75 16.33 0.61
C ALA A 141 16.92 17.22 1.05
N LYS A 142 17.69 16.81 2.08
CA LYS A 142 18.88 17.55 2.55
C LYS A 142 19.98 17.65 1.49
N ARG A 143 20.08 16.65 0.61
CA ARG A 143 21.05 16.64 -0.51
C ARG A 143 20.54 17.41 -1.74
N GLY A 144 19.33 17.94 -1.70
CA GLY A 144 18.71 18.66 -2.82
C GLY A 144 18.25 17.75 -3.96
N LEU A 145 18.15 16.44 -3.73
CA LEU A 145 17.65 15.48 -4.73
C LEU A 145 16.13 15.55 -4.89
N ILE A 146 15.42 15.98 -3.85
CA ILE A 146 13.97 16.19 -3.81
C ILE A 146 13.69 17.52 -3.11
N SER A 147 12.73 18.30 -3.63
CA SER A 147 12.23 19.49 -2.95
C SER A 147 10.90 19.21 -2.27
N LEU A 148 10.88 19.02 -0.95
CA LEU A 148 9.63 18.84 -0.20
C LEU A 148 8.73 20.11 -0.17
N LYS A 149 9.26 21.26 -0.58
CA LYS A 149 8.50 22.53 -0.65
C LYS A 149 7.91 22.82 -2.03
N SER A 150 8.20 22.00 -3.01
CA SER A 150 7.64 22.10 -4.35
C SER A 150 7.74 20.73 -5.01
N LEU A 151 6.76 19.87 -4.73
CA LEU A 151 6.73 18.50 -5.24
C LEU A 151 5.85 18.41 -6.49
N ALA A 152 6.38 17.77 -7.53
CA ALA A 152 5.59 17.17 -8.58
C ALA A 152 5.54 15.67 -8.31
N LEU A 153 4.38 15.13 -7.98
CA LEU A 153 4.20 13.73 -7.62
C LEU A 153 3.56 12.95 -8.75
N ALA A 154 4.17 11.82 -9.10
CA ALA A 154 3.53 10.77 -9.88
C ALA A 154 3.06 9.65 -8.96
N GLY A 155 1.88 9.09 -9.22
CA GLY A 155 1.30 8.02 -8.44
C GLY A 155 0.90 6.84 -9.30
N ASP A 156 1.31 5.62 -8.88
CA ASP A 156 0.96 4.38 -9.57
C ASP A 156 0.91 3.21 -8.59
N GLY A 157 0.08 2.21 -8.90
CA GLY A 157 -0.07 0.97 -8.16
C GLY A 157 0.77 -0.16 -8.77
N THR A 158 1.39 -0.96 -7.93
CA THR A 158 2.18 -2.12 -8.36
C THR A 158 1.77 -3.36 -7.59
N PRO A 159 1.44 -4.48 -8.27
CA PRO A 159 1.06 -5.71 -7.61
C PRO A 159 2.22 -6.33 -6.82
N VAL A 160 1.97 -6.61 -5.54
CA VAL A 160 2.90 -7.33 -4.66
C VAL A 160 2.36 -8.71 -4.39
N TYR A 161 2.92 -9.69 -5.08
CA TYR A 161 2.53 -11.08 -4.95
C TYR A 161 2.96 -11.65 -3.60
N THR A 162 2.07 -12.41 -2.99
CA THR A 162 2.40 -13.19 -1.80
C THR A 162 2.40 -14.68 -2.12
N SER A 163 2.99 -15.47 -1.22
CA SER A 163 2.85 -16.93 -1.28
C SER A 163 1.50 -17.41 -0.72
N ALA A 164 0.65 -16.49 -0.28
CA ALA A 164 -0.68 -16.81 0.21
C ALA A 164 -1.52 -17.42 -0.92
N GLN A 165 -2.23 -18.48 -0.58
CA GLN A 165 -3.16 -19.16 -1.49
C GLN A 165 -4.46 -19.44 -0.74
N GLU A 166 -5.56 -19.45 -1.46
CA GLU A 166 -6.82 -19.88 -0.90
C GLU A 166 -6.72 -21.32 -0.42
N ARG A 167 -6.96 -21.55 0.87
CA ARG A 167 -6.89 -22.87 1.47
C ARG A 167 -8.25 -23.40 1.86
N LYS A 168 -8.39 -24.74 1.84
CA LYS A 168 -9.58 -25.42 2.35
C LYS A 168 -9.72 -25.32 3.86
N THR A 169 -8.62 -25.12 4.59
CA THR A 169 -8.61 -25.04 6.06
C THR A 169 -8.89 -23.61 6.51
N ARG A 170 -9.88 -23.46 7.39
CA ARG A 170 -10.22 -22.16 7.98
C ARG A 170 -9.06 -21.66 8.85
N THR A 171 -8.75 -20.37 8.75
CA THR A 171 -7.71 -19.69 9.54
C THR A 171 -8.28 -18.75 10.59
N CYS A 172 -9.61 -18.76 10.78
CA CYS A 172 -10.33 -17.96 11.78
C CYS A 172 -10.96 -18.85 12.86
N ASN A 173 -11.22 -18.29 14.02
CA ASN A 173 -11.90 -18.95 15.15
C ASN A 173 -13.43 -18.92 15.04
N CYS A 174 -13.97 -18.62 13.87
CA CYS A 174 -15.42 -18.56 13.68
C CYS A 174 -16.11 -19.87 14.06
N LEU A 175 -15.48 -21.02 13.78
CA LEU A 175 -16.04 -22.33 14.16
C LEU A 175 -16.07 -22.54 15.68
N GLU A 176 -15.01 -22.09 16.36
CA GLU A 176 -14.90 -22.15 17.83
C GLU A 176 -15.93 -21.22 18.48
N ASN A 177 -16.26 -20.11 17.82
CA ASN A 177 -17.29 -19.16 18.24
C ASN A 177 -18.70 -19.54 17.75
N GLY A 178 -18.90 -20.77 17.26
CA GLY A 178 -20.19 -21.27 16.80
C GLY A 178 -20.64 -20.79 15.42
N ILE A 179 -19.83 -20.02 14.69
CA ILE A 179 -20.14 -19.49 13.37
C ILE A 179 -19.73 -20.51 12.29
N ARG A 180 -20.71 -21.30 11.83
CA ARG A 180 -20.45 -22.42 10.90
C ARG A 180 -20.30 -22.00 9.44
N ASP A 181 -20.89 -20.90 9.04
CA ASP A 181 -20.97 -20.42 7.66
C ASP A 181 -20.03 -19.23 7.37
N CYS A 182 -18.97 -19.11 8.13
CA CYS A 182 -17.94 -18.13 7.88
C CYS A 182 -17.40 -18.27 6.45
N LYS A 183 -17.58 -17.22 5.65
CA LYS A 183 -17.13 -17.15 4.25
C LYS A 183 -15.78 -16.43 4.09
N TYR A 184 -15.04 -16.33 5.16
CA TYR A 184 -13.75 -15.71 5.06
C TYR A 184 -12.84 -16.48 4.12
N ASN A 185 -12.22 -15.73 3.26
CA ASN A 185 -11.21 -16.29 2.38
C ASN A 185 -10.12 -16.95 3.21
N ARG A 186 -9.81 -18.16 2.90
CA ARG A 186 -8.93 -19.05 3.67
C ARG A 186 -7.48 -18.68 3.43
N ILE A 187 -7.14 -17.43 3.76
CA ILE A 187 -5.83 -16.85 3.53
C ILE A 187 -4.89 -17.33 4.62
N TYR A 188 -3.77 -17.86 4.23
CA TYR A 188 -2.77 -18.37 5.15
C TYR A 188 -1.70 -17.32 5.43
N HIS A 189 -1.39 -17.05 6.69
CA HIS A 189 -0.37 -16.14 7.19
C HIS A 189 -0.53 -14.64 6.90
N GLN A 190 -1.38 -14.25 5.98
CA GLN A 190 -1.59 -12.85 5.59
C GLN A 190 -3.09 -12.58 5.53
N PRO A 191 -3.75 -12.38 6.67
CA PRO A 191 -5.20 -12.29 6.74
C PRO A 191 -5.76 -11.00 6.11
N ASP A 192 -4.91 -10.04 5.89
CA ASP A 192 -5.19 -8.73 5.30
C ASP A 192 -4.90 -8.65 3.79
N CYS A 193 -4.31 -9.68 3.20
CA CYS A 193 -4.16 -9.76 1.75
C CYS A 193 -5.48 -10.21 1.09
N ASP A 194 -5.65 -9.86 -0.18
CA ASP A 194 -6.86 -10.20 -0.93
C ASP A 194 -6.53 -10.52 -2.39
N ILE A 195 -7.57 -10.91 -3.14
CA ILE A 195 -7.46 -11.18 -4.58
C ILE A 195 -7.47 -9.84 -5.33
N GLY A 196 -6.46 -9.64 -6.16
CA GLY A 196 -6.39 -8.55 -7.14
C GLY A 196 -6.26 -9.06 -8.56
N TRP A 197 -6.39 -8.14 -9.49
CA TRP A 197 -6.18 -8.39 -10.91
C TRP A 197 -4.94 -7.64 -11.39
N ASP A 198 -3.96 -8.39 -11.89
CA ASP A 198 -2.79 -7.81 -12.54
C ASP A 198 -3.07 -7.67 -14.05
N SER A 199 -3.31 -6.45 -14.49
CA SER A 199 -3.61 -6.14 -15.89
C SER A 199 -2.42 -6.35 -16.82
N HIS A 200 -1.19 -6.21 -16.33
CA HIS A 200 0.02 -6.41 -17.11
C HIS A 200 0.25 -7.89 -17.43
N CYS A 201 0.10 -8.74 -16.42
CA CYS A 201 0.24 -10.19 -16.58
C CYS A 201 -1.07 -10.89 -16.96
N ASN A 202 -2.18 -10.17 -17.02
CA ASN A 202 -3.52 -10.65 -17.34
C ASN A 202 -3.94 -11.88 -16.50
N ARG A 203 -3.76 -11.76 -15.17
CA ARG A 203 -4.05 -12.84 -14.20
C ARG A 203 -4.50 -12.33 -12.84
N TYR A 204 -5.24 -13.18 -12.15
CA TYR A 204 -5.53 -12.95 -10.73
C TYR A 204 -4.34 -13.33 -9.85
N TYR A 205 -4.17 -12.60 -8.74
CA TYR A 205 -3.14 -12.89 -7.74
C TYR A 205 -3.67 -12.68 -6.33
N PHE A 206 -3.06 -13.33 -5.36
CA PHE A 206 -3.24 -13.03 -3.94
C PHE A 206 -2.10 -12.16 -3.46
N GLY A 207 -2.43 -11.05 -2.82
CA GLY A 207 -1.40 -10.16 -2.32
C GLY A 207 -1.90 -8.80 -1.94
N TYR A 208 -1.04 -7.86 -2.20
CA TYR A 208 -1.24 -6.45 -1.95
C TYR A 208 -1.05 -5.64 -3.22
N ASP A 209 -1.56 -4.44 -3.20
CA ASP A 209 -1.18 -3.38 -4.10
C ASP A 209 -0.26 -2.39 -3.37
N LEU A 210 0.94 -2.15 -3.91
CA LEU A 210 1.87 -1.13 -3.43
C LEU A 210 1.65 0.14 -4.25
N TYR A 211 0.86 1.06 -3.72
CA TYR A 211 0.72 2.37 -4.33
C TYR A 211 1.91 3.25 -3.94
N MET A 212 2.64 3.76 -4.92
CA MET A 212 3.83 4.57 -4.71
C MET A 212 3.61 5.99 -5.22
N LEU A 213 3.91 6.99 -4.38
CA LEU A 213 4.07 8.37 -4.82
C LEU A 213 5.57 8.65 -4.99
N THR A 214 5.95 9.13 -6.17
CA THR A 214 7.34 9.44 -6.55
C THR A 214 7.48 10.90 -6.93
N ALA A 215 8.65 11.49 -6.68
CA ALA A 215 8.98 12.85 -7.09
C ALA A 215 9.38 12.83 -8.57
N SER A 216 8.42 13.12 -9.46
CA SER A 216 8.60 13.07 -10.91
C SER A 216 9.43 14.20 -11.50
N ASP A 217 9.72 15.25 -10.72
CA ASP A 217 10.60 16.36 -11.08
C ASP A 217 12.03 16.20 -10.54
N SER A 218 12.32 15.09 -9.88
CA SER A 218 13.67 14.73 -9.48
C SER A 218 14.40 13.97 -10.59
N GLU A 219 15.71 14.11 -10.64
CA GLU A 219 16.56 13.45 -11.65
C GLU A 219 16.40 11.92 -11.67
N ASN A 220 16.01 11.32 -10.56
CA ASN A 220 15.99 9.86 -10.37
C ASN A 220 14.62 9.32 -9.97
N ASP A 221 13.53 10.06 -10.15
CA ASP A 221 12.16 9.65 -9.78
C ASP A 221 12.07 9.00 -8.38
N LEU A 222 12.62 9.71 -7.40
CA LEU A 222 12.80 9.15 -6.06
C LEU A 222 11.46 8.94 -5.34
N PRO A 223 11.30 7.81 -4.61
CA PRO A 223 10.08 7.52 -3.89
C PRO A 223 9.87 8.50 -2.74
N VAL A 224 8.64 9.01 -2.61
CA VAL A 224 8.23 9.94 -1.56
C VAL A 224 7.35 9.24 -0.52
N PHE A 225 6.35 8.50 -0.95
CA PHE A 225 5.45 7.84 -0.02
C PHE A 225 4.91 6.50 -0.56
N PRO A 226 5.34 5.37 0.01
CA PRO A 226 4.78 4.05 -0.26
C PRO A 226 3.56 3.78 0.62
N PHE A 227 2.52 3.19 0.05
CA PHE A 227 1.37 2.70 0.79
C PHE A 227 0.98 1.31 0.31
N LEU A 228 0.87 0.36 1.24
CA LEU A 228 0.50 -1.01 0.95
C LEU A 228 -0.98 -1.23 1.30
N SER A 229 -1.77 -1.65 0.33
CA SER A 229 -3.18 -1.97 0.51
C SER A 229 -3.51 -3.40 0.05
N PRO A 230 -4.65 -3.99 0.49
CA PRO A 230 -5.11 -5.25 -0.07
C PRO A 230 -5.27 -5.15 -1.59
N ALA A 231 -4.90 -6.21 -2.32
CA ALA A 231 -4.93 -6.23 -3.79
C ALA A 231 -6.33 -6.03 -4.41
N SER A 232 -7.40 -6.20 -3.63
CA SER A 232 -8.78 -5.92 -4.07
C SER A 232 -9.14 -4.43 -4.10
N ARG A 233 -8.26 -3.56 -3.59
CA ARG A 233 -8.50 -2.11 -3.59
C ARG A 233 -8.13 -1.54 -4.95
N HIS A 234 -9.09 -0.90 -5.60
CA HIS A 234 -8.87 -0.24 -6.89
C HIS A 234 -7.90 0.94 -6.75
N ASP A 235 -7.06 1.19 -7.76
CA ASP A 235 -6.00 2.21 -7.74
C ASP A 235 -6.50 3.60 -7.39
N SER A 236 -7.67 4.00 -7.92
CA SER A 236 -8.31 5.26 -7.56
C SER A 236 -8.58 5.41 -6.06
N HIS A 237 -8.99 4.33 -5.39
CA HIS A 237 -9.16 4.33 -3.94
C HIS A 237 -7.81 4.22 -3.23
N GLY A 238 -6.89 3.38 -3.73
CA GLY A 238 -5.53 3.22 -3.23
C GLY A 238 -4.79 4.55 -3.13
N PHE A 239 -4.90 5.36 -4.19
CA PHE A 239 -4.37 6.73 -4.20
C PHE A 239 -4.88 7.57 -3.03
N LEU A 240 -6.18 7.58 -2.76
CA LEU A 240 -6.75 8.43 -1.71
C LEU A 240 -6.22 8.05 -0.32
N TYR A 241 -6.13 6.75 -0.03
CA TYR A 241 -5.52 6.28 1.21
C TYR A 241 -4.05 6.69 1.30
N ASN A 242 -3.30 6.54 0.22
CA ASN A 242 -1.91 6.95 0.13
C ASN A 242 -1.76 8.47 0.33
N TRP A 243 -2.51 9.26 -0.43
CA TRP A 243 -2.46 10.71 -0.42
C TRP A 243 -2.73 11.31 0.95
N PHE A 244 -3.84 10.93 1.58
CA PHE A 244 -4.21 11.49 2.88
C PHE A 244 -3.31 10.98 4.01
N SER A 245 -2.78 9.76 3.90
CA SER A 245 -1.74 9.25 4.81
C SER A 245 -0.45 10.03 4.64
N MET A 246 -0.03 10.32 3.43
CA MET A 246 1.13 11.17 3.15
C MET A 246 0.97 12.56 3.74
N LYS A 247 -0.16 13.22 3.52
CA LYS A 247 -0.43 14.56 4.09
C LYS A 247 -0.39 14.55 5.62
N LYS A 248 -0.88 13.49 6.25
CA LYS A 248 -0.81 13.30 7.71
C LYS A 248 0.63 13.13 8.21
N MET A 249 1.46 12.37 7.48
CA MET A 249 2.82 12.02 7.87
C MET A 249 3.87 13.07 7.45
N LEU A 250 3.57 13.85 6.41
CA LEU A 250 4.40 14.92 5.86
C LEU A 250 3.61 16.24 5.76
N PRO A 251 3.18 16.82 6.88
CA PRO A 251 2.30 17.99 6.86
C PRO A 251 2.95 19.23 6.21
N ASP A 252 4.27 19.30 6.22
CA ASP A 252 5.04 20.42 5.65
C ASP A 252 5.38 20.26 4.16
N ALA A 253 5.00 19.13 3.55
CA ALA A 253 5.23 18.90 2.13
C ALA A 253 4.20 19.68 1.29
N ILE A 254 4.71 20.43 0.31
CA ILE A 254 3.88 21.21 -0.63
C ILE A 254 3.92 20.54 -1.99
N VAL A 255 2.77 20.02 -2.41
CA VAL A 255 2.61 19.42 -3.74
C VAL A 255 2.05 20.46 -4.69
N THR A 256 2.74 20.65 -5.81
CA THR A 256 2.38 21.64 -6.84
C THR A 256 1.80 21.00 -8.10
N LYS A 257 2.21 19.76 -8.38
CA LYS A 257 1.76 18.99 -9.56
C LYS A 257 1.45 17.57 -9.16
N LEU A 258 0.45 16.98 -9.80
CA LEU A 258 0.02 15.61 -9.58
C LEU A 258 -0.17 14.90 -10.92
N LEU A 259 0.59 13.84 -11.15
CA LEU A 259 0.60 13.05 -12.36
C LEU A 259 -0.01 11.67 -12.07
N LEU A 260 -1.13 11.35 -12.69
CA LEU A 260 -1.86 10.10 -12.47
C LEU A 260 -2.28 9.48 -13.80
N ASP A 261 -2.47 8.18 -13.79
CA ASP A 261 -2.99 7.42 -14.94
C ASP A 261 -4.50 7.60 -15.13
N SER A 262 -5.04 6.99 -16.16
CA SER A 262 -6.45 7.06 -16.55
C SER A 262 -7.42 6.40 -15.55
N ALA A 263 -6.95 5.62 -14.59
CA ALA A 263 -7.79 5.08 -13.52
C ALA A 263 -8.30 6.18 -12.56
N HIS A 264 -7.64 7.34 -12.56
CA HIS A 264 -7.95 8.51 -11.74
C HIS A 264 -8.72 9.59 -12.50
N ASP A 265 -9.14 9.31 -13.75
CA ASP A 265 -9.87 10.26 -14.58
C ASP A 265 -11.33 10.46 -14.12
N ALA A 266 -11.52 11.16 -12.99
CA ALA A 266 -12.81 11.46 -12.41
C ALA A 266 -12.84 12.89 -11.85
N MET A 267 -14.01 13.56 -11.95
CA MET A 267 -14.17 14.97 -11.54
C MET A 267 -13.68 15.27 -10.12
N PRO A 268 -13.95 14.45 -9.09
CA PRO A 268 -13.49 14.76 -7.74
C PRO A 268 -11.98 15.00 -7.62
N TYR A 269 -11.16 14.34 -8.45
CA TYR A 269 -9.70 14.57 -8.46
C TYR A 269 -9.35 15.98 -8.95
N TYR A 270 -10.01 16.42 -10.01
CA TYR A 270 -9.77 17.76 -10.57
C TYR A 270 -10.27 18.85 -9.62
N ASP A 271 -11.45 18.67 -9.02
CA ASP A 271 -12.02 19.61 -8.06
C ASP A 271 -11.12 19.72 -6.82
N TYR A 272 -10.64 18.60 -6.33
CA TYR A 272 -9.70 18.58 -5.21
C TYR A 272 -8.38 19.29 -5.55
N CYS A 273 -7.81 19.01 -6.71
CA CYS A 273 -6.57 19.66 -7.17
C CYS A 273 -6.76 21.16 -7.32
N ASN A 274 -7.85 21.59 -7.95
CA ASN A 274 -8.16 23.01 -8.13
C ASN A 274 -8.33 23.74 -6.78
N THR A 275 -9.05 23.13 -5.83
CA THR A 275 -9.25 23.69 -4.49
C THR A 275 -7.94 23.84 -3.71
N ASN A 276 -7.00 22.90 -3.92
CA ASN A 276 -5.71 22.89 -3.21
C ASN A 276 -4.55 23.52 -4.00
N ASN A 277 -4.81 24.21 -5.13
CA ASN A 277 -3.81 24.83 -5.99
C ASN A 277 -2.77 23.83 -6.52
N ILE A 278 -3.18 22.61 -6.82
CA ILE A 278 -2.36 21.56 -7.42
C ILE A 278 -2.69 21.51 -8.92
N THR A 279 -1.70 21.47 -9.78
CA THR A 279 -1.90 21.28 -11.22
C THR A 279 -2.02 19.79 -11.52
N PRO A 280 -3.20 19.28 -11.94
CA PRO A 280 -3.36 17.86 -12.27
C PRO A 280 -2.89 17.56 -13.70
N PHE A 281 -2.19 16.46 -13.87
CA PHE A 281 -1.87 15.83 -15.13
C PHE A 281 -2.39 14.39 -15.05
N ILE A 282 -3.61 14.18 -15.51
CA ILE A 282 -4.29 12.88 -15.44
C ILE A 282 -4.58 12.41 -16.86
N ASP A 283 -4.18 11.18 -17.18
CA ASP A 283 -4.47 10.60 -18.48
C ASP A 283 -5.97 10.43 -18.67
N LEU A 284 -6.44 10.72 -19.87
CA LEU A 284 -7.87 10.60 -20.18
C LEU A 284 -8.27 9.14 -20.36
N ASN A 285 -9.40 8.77 -19.78
CA ASN A 285 -9.95 7.44 -19.98
C ASN A 285 -10.74 7.36 -21.30
N TRP A 286 -10.11 6.83 -22.34
CA TRP A 286 -10.69 6.69 -23.67
C TRP A 286 -11.98 5.86 -23.72
N LYS A 287 -12.21 4.96 -22.77
CA LYS A 287 -13.44 4.17 -22.69
C LYS A 287 -14.68 5.04 -22.42
N CYS A 288 -14.50 6.20 -21.85
CA CYS A 288 -15.58 7.18 -21.64
C CYS A 288 -15.96 7.92 -22.91
N PHE A 289 -15.05 8.10 -23.86
CA PHE A 289 -15.30 8.78 -25.13
C PHE A 289 -16.14 7.93 -26.12
N CYS A 290 -16.09 6.62 -26.05
CA CYS A 290 -16.71 5.74 -27.03
C CYS A 290 -18.23 5.57 -26.89
N ARG A 291 -18.88 6.20 -25.91
CA ARG A 291 -20.34 6.08 -25.69
C ARG A 291 -21.17 7.25 -26.18
N GLY A 292 -20.75 7.93 -27.22
CA GLY A 292 -21.73 8.65 -28.02
C GLY A 292 -21.63 10.14 -28.23
N GLN A 293 -20.45 10.77 -28.17
CA GLN A 293 -20.24 12.05 -28.84
C GLN A 293 -18.76 12.20 -29.20
N ALA A 294 -18.47 12.19 -30.50
CA ALA A 294 -17.21 12.66 -31.03
C ALA A 294 -17.17 14.20 -30.81
N LEU A 295 -16.53 14.62 -29.73
CA LEU A 295 -16.17 16.01 -29.56
C LEU A 295 -14.92 16.26 -30.39
N GLU A 296 -15.04 17.10 -31.44
CA GLU A 296 -13.87 17.70 -32.09
C GLU A 296 -13.13 18.55 -31.05
N LEU A 297 -12.12 17.97 -30.43
CA LEU A 297 -11.31 18.66 -29.45
C LEU A 297 -10.42 19.70 -30.13
N HIS A 298 -10.74 20.96 -29.93
CA HIS A 298 -9.85 22.05 -30.34
C HIS A 298 -8.54 21.97 -29.57
N PRO A 299 -7.34 22.05 -30.20
CA PRO A 299 -6.04 21.88 -29.55
C PRO A 299 -5.78 22.76 -28.32
N GLN A 300 -6.48 23.89 -28.20
CA GLN A 300 -6.38 24.81 -27.05
C GLN A 300 -7.21 24.37 -25.83
N LEU A 301 -8.07 23.35 -25.95
CA LEU A 301 -8.92 22.86 -24.86
C LEU A 301 -8.32 21.67 -24.13
N ILE A 302 -7.16 21.18 -24.55
CA ILE A 302 -6.42 20.08 -23.89
C ILE A 302 -6.06 20.47 -22.44
N ASN A 303 -5.91 21.76 -22.14
CA ASN A 303 -5.60 22.27 -20.80
C ASN A 303 -6.81 22.73 -19.98
N ARG A 304 -8.02 22.67 -20.53
CA ARG A 304 -9.25 23.01 -19.79
C ARG A 304 -10.31 21.99 -20.12
N ARG A 305 -10.55 21.11 -19.18
CA ARG A 305 -11.60 20.13 -19.30
C ARG A 305 -12.97 20.76 -19.49
N LEU A 306 -13.53 20.57 -20.69
CA LEU A 306 -14.96 20.66 -20.97
C LEU A 306 -15.55 19.28 -21.30
N ALA A 307 -14.89 18.19 -20.87
CA ALA A 307 -15.46 16.86 -20.98
C ALA A 307 -16.50 16.67 -19.87
N THR A 308 -17.72 16.38 -20.21
CA THR A 308 -18.75 15.94 -19.27
C THR A 308 -18.22 14.73 -18.49
N PRO A 309 -18.34 14.75 -17.15
CA PRO A 309 -17.85 13.63 -16.34
C PRO A 309 -18.54 12.34 -16.78
N CYS A 310 -17.78 11.27 -16.82
CA CYS A 310 -18.36 9.96 -16.98
C CYS A 310 -19.10 9.59 -15.70
N THR A 311 -20.42 9.76 -15.68
CA THR A 311 -21.28 9.50 -14.53
C THR A 311 -21.40 8.04 -14.15
N ASN A 312 -20.73 7.12 -14.88
CA ASN A 312 -20.86 5.68 -14.72
C ASN A 312 -19.63 4.99 -14.11
N TYR A 313 -18.74 5.72 -13.43
CA TYR A 313 -17.58 5.12 -12.75
C TYR A 313 -17.91 4.46 -11.41
N ASP A 314 -19.16 4.47 -11.00
CA ASP A 314 -19.60 3.91 -9.72
C ASP A 314 -19.87 2.39 -9.76
N THR A 315 -19.55 1.70 -10.86
CA THR A 315 -19.93 0.29 -11.04
C THR A 315 -18.79 -0.61 -11.53
N VAL A 316 -17.64 -0.60 -10.86
CA VAL A 316 -16.71 -1.73 -10.97
C VAL A 316 -16.26 -2.21 -9.61
#